data_a3166e47e69a5c5311f757aca6397ac7
#
_entry.id   a3166e47e69a5c5311f757aca6397ac7
#
_cell.length_a   1.000
_cell.length_b   1.000
_cell.length_c   1.000
_cell.angle_alpha   90.00
_cell.angle_beta   90.00
_cell.angle_gamma   90.00
#
_symmetry.space_group_name_H-M   'P 1'
#
loop_
_entity.id
_entity.type
_entity.pdbx_description
1 polymer ?
#
loop_
_entity_poly.entity_id
_entity_poly.type
_entity_poly.pdbx_seq_one_letter_code
_entity_poly.pdbx_strand_id
1 'polypeptide(L)'
;MWIRALLCIAMLAIAAGVALAARRDWTGSAACGTCHPQQLAAWQTTRHAMTRDRFPAKPEGRCLACHGTGEAPAGPAIAVEVGCEACHGAGAAYAEDDVMRNRPVARVLGLTDTSTPTARAAVCSQCHARQTRGTVFDSSAPVHPVKSVSR
;
A
#
# COMPACT_ATOMS: atom_id res chain seq x y z
N MET A 1 -5.72 -39.04 -25.59
CA MET A 1 -5.05 -38.75 -24.33
C MET A 1 -4.16 -37.53 -24.38
N TRP A 2 -3.39 -37.33 -25.42
CA TRP A 2 -2.39 -36.23 -25.52
C TRP A 2 -2.99 -34.81 -25.53
N ILE A 3 -4.14 -34.60 -26.19
CA ILE A 3 -4.82 -33.28 -26.25
C ILE A 3 -5.24 -32.81 -24.85
N ARG A 4 -5.73 -33.72 -24.01
CA ARG A 4 -6.11 -33.39 -22.63
C ARG A 4 -4.90 -32.99 -21.78
N ALA A 5 -3.76 -33.66 -21.98
CA ALA A 5 -2.52 -33.33 -21.29
C ALA A 5 -2.00 -31.95 -21.73
N LEU A 6 -2.03 -31.61 -23.00
CA LEU A 6 -1.64 -30.30 -23.51
C LEU A 6 -2.54 -29.18 -22.99
N LEU A 7 -3.84 -29.40 -22.91
CA LEU A 7 -4.77 -28.41 -22.33
C LEU A 7 -4.52 -28.19 -20.84
N CYS A 8 -4.24 -29.24 -20.08
CA CYS A 8 -3.89 -29.08 -18.65
C CYS A 8 -2.58 -28.31 -18.46
N ILE A 9 -1.57 -28.57 -19.29
CA ILE A 9 -0.29 -27.85 -19.24
C ILE A 9 -0.49 -26.37 -19.58
N ALA A 10 -1.28 -26.07 -20.62
CA ALA A 10 -1.59 -24.70 -20.99
C ALA A 10 -2.35 -23.95 -19.91
N MET A 11 -3.33 -24.58 -19.28
CA MET A 11 -4.09 -23.99 -18.16
C MET A 11 -3.20 -23.74 -16.93
N LEU A 12 -2.30 -24.69 -16.61
CA LEU A 12 -1.33 -24.51 -15.54
C LEU A 12 -0.33 -23.37 -15.82
N ALA A 13 0.13 -23.24 -17.07
CA ALA A 13 1.02 -22.16 -17.45
C ALA A 13 0.34 -20.78 -17.39
N ILE A 14 -0.93 -20.69 -17.80
CA ILE A 14 -1.75 -19.48 -17.69
C ILE A 14 -1.98 -19.14 -16.22
N ALA A 15 -2.33 -20.11 -15.39
CA ALA A 15 -2.54 -19.90 -13.96
C ALA A 15 -1.25 -19.45 -13.25
N ALA A 16 -0.11 -20.03 -13.59
CA ALA A 16 1.20 -19.60 -13.07
C ALA A 16 1.57 -18.19 -13.54
N GLY A 17 1.29 -17.86 -14.81
CA GLY A 17 1.52 -16.51 -15.34
C GLY A 17 0.67 -15.44 -14.65
N VAL A 18 -0.61 -15.74 -14.38
CA VAL A 18 -1.50 -14.85 -13.64
C VAL A 18 -1.05 -14.69 -12.17
N ALA A 19 -0.59 -15.77 -11.53
CA ALA A 19 -0.07 -15.70 -10.17
C ALA A 19 1.25 -14.88 -10.06
N LEU A 20 2.11 -14.94 -11.07
CA LEU A 20 3.31 -14.09 -11.13
C LEU A 20 2.97 -12.62 -11.36
N ALA A 21 1.98 -12.32 -12.21
CA ALA A 21 1.50 -10.95 -12.45
C ALA A 21 0.81 -10.34 -11.22
N ALA A 22 0.34 -11.17 -10.30
CA ALA A 22 -0.30 -10.72 -9.04
C ALA A 22 0.70 -10.39 -7.93
N ARG A 23 2.03 -10.48 -8.17
CA ARG A 23 3.03 -10.02 -7.19
C ARG A 23 2.89 -8.51 -7.00
N ARG A 24 2.51 -8.16 -5.79
CA ARG A 24 2.48 -6.77 -5.35
C ARG A 24 3.90 -6.35 -5.00
N ASP A 25 4.60 -5.77 -5.96
CA ASP A 25 5.93 -5.24 -5.72
C ASP A 25 5.82 -3.84 -5.10
N TRP A 26 6.65 -3.61 -4.10
CA TRP A 26 6.66 -2.39 -3.29
C TRP A 26 7.84 -1.51 -3.71
N THR A 27 7.63 -0.20 -3.80
CA THR A 27 8.65 0.77 -4.23
C THR A 27 9.27 1.56 -3.09
N GLY A 28 8.55 1.70 -1.98
CA GLY A 28 8.94 2.52 -0.84
C GLY A 28 8.54 3.99 -0.96
N SER A 29 8.35 4.63 0.20
CA SER A 29 7.86 6.01 0.28
C SER A 29 8.75 7.03 -0.43
N ALA A 30 10.06 6.80 -0.49
CA ALA A 30 11.00 7.70 -1.17
C ALA A 30 10.73 7.78 -2.67
N ALA A 31 10.40 6.67 -3.32
CA ALA A 31 10.07 6.64 -4.75
C ALA A 31 8.82 7.49 -5.05
N CYS A 32 7.79 7.41 -4.20
CA CYS A 32 6.59 8.23 -4.33
C CYS A 32 6.92 9.74 -4.25
N GLY A 33 7.89 10.10 -3.40
CA GLY A 33 8.32 11.48 -3.19
C GLY A 33 8.94 12.15 -4.42
N THR A 34 9.43 11.40 -5.39
CA THR A 34 10.00 11.96 -6.63
C THR A 34 8.96 12.75 -7.43
N CYS A 35 7.70 12.30 -7.41
CA CYS A 35 6.58 12.97 -8.07
C CYS A 35 5.66 13.70 -7.08
N HIS A 36 5.65 13.29 -5.81
CA HIS A 36 4.79 13.83 -4.75
C HIS A 36 5.59 14.44 -3.56
N PRO A 37 6.51 15.41 -3.80
CA PRO A 37 7.43 15.88 -2.76
C PRO A 37 6.72 16.57 -1.59
N GLN A 38 5.61 17.28 -1.84
CA GLN A 38 4.85 17.95 -0.78
C GLN A 38 4.14 16.94 0.13
N GLN A 39 3.60 15.87 -0.44
CA GLN A 39 2.95 14.80 0.31
C GLN A 39 3.97 14.02 1.13
N LEU A 40 5.14 13.73 0.54
CA LEU A 40 6.23 13.07 1.26
C LEU A 40 6.68 13.93 2.45
N ALA A 41 6.97 15.22 2.24
CA ALA A 41 7.40 16.12 3.30
C ALA A 41 6.37 16.23 4.45
N ALA A 42 5.08 16.34 4.11
CA ALA A 42 4.03 16.37 5.12
C ALA A 42 3.91 15.05 5.88
N TRP A 43 3.98 13.90 5.19
CA TRP A 43 3.94 12.59 5.82
C TRP A 43 5.13 12.37 6.75
N GLN A 44 6.34 12.80 6.39
CA GLN A 44 7.54 12.65 7.21
C GLN A 44 7.42 13.28 8.60
N THR A 45 6.54 14.26 8.79
CA THR A 45 6.28 14.88 10.08
C THR A 45 5.24 14.13 10.93
N THR A 46 4.66 13.05 10.41
CA THR A 46 3.59 12.31 11.08
C THR A 46 4.13 11.18 11.94
N ARG A 47 3.28 10.71 12.88
CA ARG A 47 3.56 9.52 13.68
C ARG A 47 3.67 8.25 12.82
N HIS A 48 3.07 8.22 11.64
CA HIS A 48 3.16 7.10 10.71
C HIS A 48 4.58 6.93 10.17
N ALA A 49 5.23 8.02 9.78
CA ALA A 49 6.63 8.00 9.35
C ALA A 49 7.58 7.63 10.52
N MET A 50 7.27 8.09 11.73
CA MET A 50 8.07 7.88 12.94
C MET A 50 7.79 6.54 13.64
N THR A 51 7.13 5.60 12.95
CA THR A 51 6.75 4.32 13.57
C THR A 51 7.96 3.54 14.07
N ARG A 52 9.07 3.59 13.33
CA ARG A 52 10.33 2.92 13.70
C ARG A 52 10.80 3.27 15.11
N ASP A 53 10.67 4.53 15.49
CA ASP A 53 11.15 5.04 16.79
C ASP A 53 10.38 4.45 17.98
N ARG A 54 9.26 3.78 17.72
CA ARG A 54 8.41 3.15 18.72
C ARG A 54 8.81 1.72 19.06
N PHE A 55 9.70 1.12 18.28
CA PHE A 55 10.13 -0.26 18.47
C PHE A 55 11.56 -0.35 18.94
N PRO A 56 11.85 -1.17 19.99
CA PRO A 56 13.17 -1.23 20.60
C PRO A 56 14.26 -1.82 19.70
N ALA A 57 13.94 -2.81 18.86
CA ALA A 57 14.92 -3.42 17.97
C ALA A 57 14.30 -4.02 16.72
N LYS A 58 13.65 -5.18 16.82
CA LYS A 58 13.08 -5.93 15.70
C LYS A 58 11.64 -6.30 15.99
N PRO A 59 10.66 -5.56 15.44
CA PRO A 59 9.27 -5.85 15.70
C PRO A 59 8.85 -7.19 15.07
N GLU A 60 7.95 -7.89 15.75
CA GLU A 60 7.35 -9.12 15.21
C GLU A 60 6.43 -8.83 14.01
N GLY A 61 6.28 -9.80 13.10
CA GLY A 61 5.46 -9.66 11.91
C GLY A 61 4.01 -9.22 12.20
N ARG A 62 3.42 -9.71 13.29
CA ARG A 62 2.07 -9.28 13.72
C ARG A 62 1.97 -7.78 14.05
N CYS A 63 3.05 -7.18 14.56
CA CYS A 63 3.09 -5.74 14.81
C CYS A 63 3.20 -4.98 13.50
N LEU A 64 3.96 -5.50 12.57
CA LEU A 64 4.20 -4.90 11.27
C LEU A 64 2.98 -4.89 10.35
N ALA A 65 1.96 -5.70 10.64
CA ALA A 65 0.67 -5.63 9.95
C ALA A 65 -0.01 -4.25 10.07
N CYS A 66 0.29 -3.49 11.16
CA CYS A 66 -0.23 -2.14 11.39
C CYS A 66 0.89 -1.08 11.48
N HIS A 67 2.12 -1.50 11.74
CA HIS A 67 3.26 -0.62 11.99
C HIS A 67 4.36 -0.75 10.94
N GLY A 68 4.06 -1.38 9.82
CA GLY A 68 4.98 -1.56 8.70
C GLY A 68 4.32 -1.25 7.36
N THR A 69 5.15 -1.20 6.34
CA THR A 69 4.72 -1.24 4.93
C THR A 69 5.24 -2.52 4.33
N GLY A 70 4.41 -3.26 3.59
CA GLY A 70 4.76 -4.55 3.00
C GLY A 70 3.67 -5.59 3.19
N GLU A 71 4.04 -6.85 3.16
CA GLU A 71 3.11 -7.99 3.20
C GLU A 71 2.88 -8.56 4.61
N ALA A 72 3.36 -7.91 5.66
CA ALA A 72 3.16 -8.39 7.03
C ALA A 72 1.67 -8.47 7.38
N PRO A 73 1.22 -9.52 8.13
CA PRO A 73 2.04 -10.57 8.76
C PRO A 73 2.34 -11.78 7.86
N ALA A 74 1.76 -11.87 6.66
CA ALA A 74 1.88 -13.04 5.78
C ALA A 74 3.24 -13.12 5.05
N GLY A 75 3.90 -11.97 4.90
CA GLY A 75 5.18 -11.84 4.22
C GLY A 75 6.08 -10.77 4.86
N PRO A 76 7.21 -10.43 4.24
CA PRO A 76 8.13 -9.45 4.77
C PRO A 76 7.55 -8.02 4.71
N ALA A 77 7.81 -7.23 5.74
CA ALA A 77 7.68 -5.78 5.63
C ALA A 77 8.93 -5.22 4.92
N ILE A 78 8.73 -4.29 4.01
CA ILE A 78 9.83 -3.57 3.35
C ILE A 78 10.37 -2.44 4.22
N ALA A 79 9.53 -1.90 5.10
CA ALA A 79 9.91 -0.84 6.03
C ALA A 79 9.12 -0.95 7.34
N VAL A 80 9.76 -0.53 8.44
CA VAL A 80 9.11 -0.36 9.75
C VAL A 80 8.59 1.07 9.83
N GLU A 81 7.66 1.38 8.96
CA GLU A 81 6.94 2.65 8.91
C GLU A 81 5.57 2.42 8.26
N VAL A 82 4.59 3.23 8.58
CA VAL A 82 3.32 3.25 7.86
C VAL A 82 3.48 4.25 6.70
N GLY A 83 4.10 3.77 5.63
CA GLY A 83 4.46 4.56 4.45
C GLY A 83 3.29 4.78 3.50
N CYS A 84 3.59 5.41 2.36
CA CYS A 84 2.60 5.73 1.34
C CYS A 84 1.79 4.50 0.91
N GLU A 85 2.50 3.41 0.65
CA GLU A 85 1.92 2.18 0.13
C GLU A 85 1.09 1.40 1.17
N ALA A 86 1.27 1.64 2.47
CA ALA A 86 0.43 1.05 3.50
C ALA A 86 -1.04 1.52 3.38
N CYS A 87 -1.26 2.71 2.81
CA CYS A 87 -2.58 3.27 2.56
C CYS A 87 -2.99 3.16 1.08
N HIS A 88 -2.05 3.32 0.16
CA HIS A 88 -2.32 3.40 -1.27
C HIS A 88 -2.11 2.10 -2.03
N GLY A 89 -1.62 1.04 -1.38
CA GLY A 89 -1.31 -0.25 -1.99
C GLY A 89 0.08 -0.28 -2.62
N ALA A 90 0.56 -1.48 -2.96
CA ALA A 90 1.88 -1.72 -3.55
C ALA A 90 2.03 -0.98 -4.89
N GLY A 91 3.05 -0.13 -5.00
CA GLY A 91 3.17 0.93 -5.98
C GLY A 91 3.75 0.54 -7.33
N ALA A 92 4.56 -0.53 -7.38
CA ALA A 92 5.37 -0.81 -8.56
C ALA A 92 4.57 -0.90 -9.88
N ALA A 93 3.34 -1.42 -9.83
CA ALA A 93 2.52 -1.58 -11.04
C ALA A 93 1.83 -0.27 -11.48
N TYR A 94 1.67 0.71 -10.60
CA TYR A 94 0.92 1.94 -10.93
C TYR A 94 1.73 3.23 -10.77
N ALA A 95 2.97 3.17 -10.27
CA ALA A 95 3.80 4.36 -10.02
C ALA A 95 4.39 4.98 -11.30
N GLU A 96 4.32 4.29 -12.44
CA GLU A 96 4.73 4.83 -13.73
C GLU A 96 3.88 6.07 -14.10
N ASP A 97 4.51 7.11 -14.65
CA ASP A 97 3.90 8.44 -14.84
C ASP A 97 2.63 8.41 -15.70
N ASP A 98 2.63 7.67 -16.78
CA ASP A 98 1.48 7.50 -17.68
C ASP A 98 0.33 6.72 -17.03
N VAL A 99 0.66 5.71 -16.23
CA VAL A 99 -0.32 4.93 -15.46
C VAL A 99 -0.93 5.80 -14.36
N MET A 100 -0.10 6.51 -13.59
CA MET A 100 -0.55 7.35 -12.47
C MET A 100 -1.46 8.49 -12.94
N ARG A 101 -1.24 9.03 -14.15
CA ARG A 101 -2.13 10.02 -14.77
C ARG A 101 -3.47 9.46 -15.20
N ASN A 102 -3.57 8.14 -15.38
CA ASN A 102 -4.80 7.44 -15.70
C ASN A 102 -5.36 6.74 -14.46
N ARG A 103 -6.07 7.49 -13.60
CA ARG A 103 -6.59 6.96 -12.32
C ARG A 103 -7.40 5.66 -12.44
N PRO A 104 -8.29 5.47 -13.43
CA PRO A 104 -8.95 4.19 -13.62
C PRO A 104 -7.98 3.02 -13.80
N VAL A 105 -6.96 3.18 -14.62
CA VAL A 105 -5.93 2.15 -14.83
C VAL A 105 -5.10 1.94 -13.57
N ALA A 106 -4.65 2.99 -12.92
CA ALA A 106 -3.90 2.90 -11.66
C ALA A 106 -4.67 2.11 -10.58
N ARG A 107 -6.00 2.31 -10.48
CA ARG A 107 -6.85 1.55 -9.54
C ARG A 107 -6.90 0.06 -9.90
N VAL A 108 -7.01 -0.28 -11.18
CA VAL A 108 -6.98 -1.69 -11.61
C VAL A 108 -5.63 -2.33 -11.28
N LEU A 109 -4.55 -1.55 -11.36
CA LEU A 109 -3.19 -1.99 -11.04
C LEU A 109 -2.84 -1.93 -9.54
N GLY A 110 -3.80 -1.60 -8.67
CA GLY A 110 -3.65 -1.73 -7.23
C GLY A 110 -3.66 -0.42 -6.43
N LEU A 111 -3.79 0.74 -7.08
CA LEU A 111 -3.93 2.00 -6.36
C LEU A 111 -5.22 2.02 -5.54
N THR A 112 -5.08 2.08 -4.23
CA THR A 112 -6.19 2.33 -3.32
C THR A 112 -6.50 3.83 -3.29
N ASP A 113 -7.69 4.20 -3.76
CA ASP A 113 -8.14 5.60 -3.77
C ASP A 113 -8.71 6.00 -2.41
N THR A 114 -8.02 6.87 -1.71
CA THR A 114 -8.43 7.43 -0.41
C THR A 114 -9.01 8.84 -0.52
N SER A 115 -9.48 9.25 -1.70
CA SER A 115 -9.96 10.63 -1.93
C SER A 115 -11.24 10.97 -1.19
N THR A 116 -12.09 9.99 -0.88
CA THR A 116 -13.33 10.22 -0.11
C THR A 116 -13.15 9.88 1.37
N PRO A 117 -13.92 10.54 2.28
CA PRO A 117 -13.91 10.20 3.70
C PRO A 117 -14.20 8.72 3.98
N THR A 118 -15.16 8.14 3.28
CA THR A 118 -15.54 6.73 3.41
C THR A 118 -14.38 5.79 3.02
N ALA A 119 -13.73 6.07 1.88
CA ALA A 119 -12.59 5.26 1.44
C ALA A 119 -11.41 5.37 2.41
N ARG A 120 -11.14 6.57 2.94
CA ARG A 120 -10.13 6.76 4.00
C ARG A 120 -10.47 5.97 5.25
N ALA A 121 -11.71 6.06 5.73
CA ALA A 121 -12.14 5.34 6.91
C ALA A 121 -11.96 3.82 6.74
N ALA A 122 -12.27 3.27 5.58
CA ALA A 122 -12.08 1.85 5.29
C ALA A 122 -10.60 1.43 5.39
N VAL A 123 -9.68 2.23 4.86
CA VAL A 123 -8.24 1.95 4.96
C VAL A 123 -7.74 2.12 6.40
N CYS A 124 -8.08 3.22 7.05
CA CYS A 124 -7.65 3.52 8.41
C CYS A 124 -8.13 2.46 9.42
N SER A 125 -9.35 1.96 9.25
CA SER A 125 -9.95 0.98 10.16
C SER A 125 -9.23 -0.37 10.18
N GLN A 126 -8.45 -0.70 9.17
CA GLN A 126 -7.66 -1.94 9.13
C GLN A 126 -6.71 -2.05 10.33
N CYS A 127 -6.19 -0.91 10.79
CA CYS A 127 -5.31 -0.82 11.94
C CYS A 127 -6.02 -0.18 13.16
N HIS A 128 -6.71 0.94 12.95
CA HIS A 128 -7.26 1.76 14.04
C HIS A 128 -8.53 1.18 14.67
N ALA A 129 -9.32 0.38 13.98
CA ALA A 129 -10.49 -0.28 14.56
C ALA A 129 -10.15 -1.27 15.68
N ARG A 130 -8.89 -1.72 15.76
CA ARG A 130 -8.39 -2.64 16.79
C ARG A 130 -7.84 -1.94 18.02
N GLN A 131 -7.84 -0.62 18.06
CA GLN A 131 -7.35 0.15 19.20
C GLN A 131 -8.39 0.17 20.32
N THR A 132 -8.14 -0.59 21.38
CA THR A 132 -8.95 -0.64 22.59
C THR A 132 -8.64 0.49 23.58
N ARG A 133 -7.78 1.44 23.25
CA ARG A 133 -7.35 2.53 24.16
C ARG A 133 -7.87 3.89 23.69
N GLY A 134 -9.15 4.16 23.94
CA GLY A 134 -9.69 5.46 24.33
C GLY A 134 -9.55 6.70 23.43
N THR A 135 -8.87 6.66 22.33
CA THR A 135 -8.82 7.79 21.41
C THR A 135 -9.73 7.53 20.21
N VAL A 136 -10.77 8.35 20.09
CA VAL A 136 -11.59 8.37 18.88
C VAL A 136 -10.69 8.75 17.72
N PHE A 137 -10.52 7.84 16.79
CA PHE A 137 -9.76 8.07 15.57
C PHE A 137 -10.62 8.88 14.58
N ASP A 138 -10.15 10.09 14.26
CA ASP A 138 -10.81 10.92 13.22
C ASP A 138 -10.23 10.58 11.84
N SER A 139 -10.97 9.80 11.09
CA SER A 139 -10.62 9.46 9.70
C SER A 139 -10.92 10.59 8.69
N SER A 140 -11.54 11.68 9.13
CA SER A 140 -11.86 12.82 8.25
C SER A 140 -10.63 13.66 7.93
N ALA A 141 -9.66 13.71 8.85
CA ALA A 141 -8.42 14.43 8.66
C ALA A 141 -7.45 13.66 7.74
N PRO A 142 -6.99 14.27 6.64
CA PRO A 142 -6.00 13.64 5.77
C PRO A 142 -4.62 13.62 6.44
N VAL A 143 -3.86 12.54 6.22
CA VAL A 143 -2.48 12.38 6.74
C VAL A 143 -1.50 13.34 6.05
N HIS A 144 -1.82 13.80 4.85
CA HIS A 144 -1.04 14.75 4.05
C HIS A 144 -1.98 15.64 3.21
N PRO A 145 -1.50 16.78 2.68
CA PRO A 145 -2.32 17.65 1.83
C PRO A 145 -2.94 16.90 0.64
N VAL A 146 -4.24 17.11 0.43
CA VAL A 146 -5.01 16.43 -0.63
C VAL A 146 -4.90 17.15 -1.97
N LYS A 147 -4.22 18.29 -2.05
CA LYS A 147 -4.10 19.03 -3.30
C LYS A 147 -3.37 18.18 -4.34
N SER A 148 -4.15 17.64 -5.27
CA SER A 148 -3.63 17.16 -6.54
C SER A 148 -2.88 18.31 -7.19
N VAL A 149 -1.62 18.08 -7.53
CA VAL A 149 -0.92 18.99 -8.44
C VAL A 149 -1.60 18.83 -9.80
N SER A 150 -2.59 19.70 -10.08
CA SER A 150 -3.02 19.90 -11.45
C SER A 150 -1.89 20.62 -12.16
N ARG A 151 -1.15 19.94 -13.00
CA ARG A 151 -0.38 20.54 -14.08
C ARG A 151 -1.23 20.65 -15.31
#